data_0462bb69752457b7c50dc4f542fc7b65
#
_entry.id   0462bb69752457b7c50dc4f542fc7b65
#
_cell.length_a   1.000
_cell.length_b   1.000
_cell.length_c   1.000
_cell.angle_alpha   90.00
_cell.angle_beta   90.00
_cell.angle_gamma   90.00
#
_symmetry.space_group_name_H-M   'P 1'
#
loop_
_entity.id
_entity.type
_entity.pdbx_description
1 polymer ?
#
loop_
_entity_poly.entity_id
_entity_poly.type
_entity_poly.pdbx_seq_one_letter_code
_entity_poly.pdbx_strand_id
1 'polypeptide(L)'
;MIHDIDLVLELAKAPVVRLAAAGGRSADGPIDYVNATLGFENGVVASLTASKMSHRKIRSLSAHCRSSLVETDFLNHTLHIHRRAHEWYSADHGELLYRNDGFIEEVSTTSIEPLYAELEHFLQCVRGRETPAVDGLQASRALKLADLIEQAVEHPDSGAPLLAPI
;
A
#
# COMPACT_ATOMS: atom_id res chain seq x y z
N MET A 1 -4.28 1.26 9.24
CA MET A 1 -4.11 2.27 8.17
C MET A 1 -2.78 3.02 8.24
N ILE A 2 -2.28 3.54 9.38
CA ILE A 2 -1.05 4.36 9.38
C ILE A 2 0.18 3.62 8.81
N HIS A 3 0.38 2.35 9.13
CA HIS A 3 1.45 1.54 8.55
C HIS A 3 1.30 1.31 7.04
N ASP A 4 0.06 1.25 6.54
CA ASP A 4 -0.21 1.08 5.12
C ASP A 4 0.04 2.39 4.37
N ILE A 5 -0.24 3.53 5.00
CA ILE A 5 0.10 4.87 4.49
C ILE A 5 1.61 5.00 4.37
N ASP A 6 2.35 4.69 5.43
CA ASP A 6 3.81 4.77 5.46
C ASP A 6 4.43 3.89 4.36
N LEU A 7 3.96 2.65 4.24
CA LEU A 7 4.40 1.73 3.19
C LEU A 7 4.14 2.27 1.77
N VAL A 8 2.97 2.85 1.53
CA VAL A 8 2.61 3.40 0.22
C VAL A 8 3.43 4.65 -0.11
N LEU A 9 3.70 5.52 0.87
CA LEU A 9 4.58 6.67 0.69
C LEU A 9 6.00 6.23 0.31
N GLU A 10 6.53 5.19 0.98
CA GLU A 10 7.85 4.64 0.68
C GLU A 10 7.90 3.98 -0.71
N LEU A 11 6.86 3.27 -1.12
CA LEU A 11 6.80 2.63 -2.43
C LEU A 11 6.63 3.65 -3.57
N ALA A 12 5.79 4.66 -3.39
CA ALA A 12 5.53 5.66 -4.42
C ALA A 12 6.69 6.64 -4.61
N LYS A 13 7.43 6.96 -3.56
CA LYS A 13 8.59 7.89 -3.55
C LYS A 13 8.32 9.23 -4.24
N ALA A 14 7.10 9.73 -4.09
CA ALA A 14 6.66 11.00 -4.67
C ALA A 14 5.64 11.68 -3.74
N PRO A 15 5.49 13.01 -3.82
CA PRO A 15 4.46 13.72 -3.08
C PRO A 15 3.05 13.28 -3.45
N VAL A 16 2.15 13.23 -2.45
CA VAL A 16 0.71 13.09 -2.67
C VAL A 16 0.15 14.43 -3.12
N VAL A 17 -0.54 14.45 -4.25
CA VAL A 17 -1.15 15.67 -4.84
C VAL A 17 -2.68 15.59 -4.92
N ARG A 18 -3.26 14.42 -4.73
CA ARG A 18 -4.71 14.20 -4.72
C ARG A 18 -5.08 13.22 -3.60
N LEU A 19 -6.17 13.52 -2.94
CA LEU A 19 -6.77 12.66 -1.92
C LEU A 19 -8.28 12.64 -2.11
N ALA A 20 -8.87 11.45 -2.14
CA ALA A 20 -10.30 11.24 -1.98
C ALA A 20 -10.50 10.15 -0.94
N ALA A 21 -11.43 10.34 -0.03
CA ALA A 21 -11.74 9.34 0.98
C ALA A 21 -13.25 9.26 1.23
N ALA A 22 -13.69 8.05 1.56
CA ALA A 22 -15.04 7.77 2.01
C ALA A 22 -14.98 6.75 3.14
N GLY A 23 -15.85 6.90 4.12
CA GLY A 23 -15.86 6.03 5.29
C GLY A 23 -17.02 6.36 6.20
N GLY A 24 -16.99 5.79 7.38
CA GLY A 24 -18.04 6.05 8.36
C GLY A 24 -17.86 5.31 9.66
N ARG A 25 -18.93 5.30 10.44
CA ARG A 25 -19.05 4.73 11.77
C ARG A 25 -20.21 3.75 11.80
N SER A 26 -20.01 2.60 12.40
CA SER A 26 -21.08 1.62 12.60
C SER A 26 -22.00 1.97 13.79
N ALA A 27 -21.48 2.81 14.73
CA ALA A 27 -22.17 3.30 15.90
C ALA A 27 -21.62 4.69 16.30
N ASP A 28 -22.13 5.26 17.38
CA ASP A 28 -21.54 6.47 17.97
C ASP A 28 -20.12 6.17 18.45
N GLY A 29 -19.12 6.75 17.77
CA GLY A 29 -17.71 6.48 18.06
C GLY A 29 -16.78 7.01 16.97
N PRO A 30 -15.50 6.62 17.01
CA PRO A 30 -14.55 6.97 15.97
C PRO A 30 -14.87 6.25 14.65
N ILE A 31 -14.30 6.73 13.55
CA ILE A 31 -14.40 6.10 12.24
C ILE A 31 -13.88 4.66 12.33
N ASP A 32 -14.64 3.70 11.85
CA ASP A 32 -14.32 2.28 11.92
C ASP A 32 -14.16 1.59 10.55
N TYR A 33 -14.51 2.27 9.45
CA TYR A 33 -14.14 1.86 8.10
C TYR A 33 -13.83 3.06 7.21
N VAL A 34 -12.81 2.92 6.37
CA VAL A 34 -12.33 3.94 5.45
C VAL A 34 -11.84 3.30 4.16
N ASN A 35 -12.20 3.92 3.03
CA ASN A 35 -11.54 3.76 1.75
C ASN A 35 -10.95 5.11 1.35
N ALA A 36 -9.66 5.12 1.01
CA ALA A 36 -8.98 6.32 0.54
C ALA A 36 -8.25 6.05 -0.78
N THR A 37 -8.28 7.01 -1.69
CA THR A 37 -7.51 6.98 -2.93
C THR A 37 -6.55 8.15 -2.94
N LEU A 38 -5.27 7.84 -3.15
CA LEU A 38 -4.18 8.79 -3.21
C LEU A 38 -3.63 8.87 -4.63
N GLY A 39 -3.49 10.06 -5.17
CA GLY A 39 -2.77 10.30 -6.42
C GLY A 39 -1.44 10.98 -6.13
N PHE A 40 -0.38 10.46 -6.70
CA PHE A 40 0.99 10.96 -6.52
C PHE A 40 1.43 11.81 -7.73
N GLU A 41 2.38 12.71 -7.52
CA GLU A 41 2.90 13.61 -8.56
C GLU A 41 3.51 12.85 -9.75
N ASN A 42 4.11 11.69 -9.50
CA ASN A 42 4.69 10.81 -10.53
C ASN A 42 3.66 9.94 -11.27
N GLY A 43 2.36 10.14 -11.03
CA GLY A 43 1.27 9.41 -11.68
C GLY A 43 0.90 8.08 -11.00
N VAL A 44 1.58 7.68 -9.94
CA VAL A 44 1.17 6.52 -9.13
C VAL A 44 -0.18 6.80 -8.48
N VAL A 45 -1.04 5.79 -8.42
CA VAL A 45 -2.31 5.83 -7.70
C VAL A 45 -2.32 4.70 -6.68
N ALA A 46 -2.70 4.99 -5.46
CA ALA A 46 -2.87 3.99 -4.41
C ALA A 46 -4.29 4.04 -3.84
N SER A 47 -4.84 2.87 -3.57
CA SER A 47 -6.13 2.71 -2.87
C SER A 47 -5.88 2.00 -1.55
N LEU A 48 -6.34 2.61 -0.47
CA LEU A 48 -6.20 2.13 0.90
C LEU A 48 -7.57 1.77 1.46
N THR A 49 -7.69 0.59 2.03
CA THR A 49 -8.90 0.15 2.73
C THR A 49 -8.54 -0.26 4.15
N ALA A 50 -9.22 0.32 5.13
CA ALA A 50 -9.13 -0.10 6.52
C ALA A 50 -10.53 -0.26 7.11
N SER A 51 -10.76 -1.38 7.80
CA SER A 51 -12.03 -1.65 8.47
C SER A 51 -11.81 -2.41 9.76
N LYS A 52 -12.50 -1.99 10.82
CA LYS A 52 -12.62 -2.72 12.09
C LYS A 52 -13.85 -3.65 12.09
N MET A 53 -14.69 -3.56 11.06
CA MET A 53 -15.94 -4.33 10.98
C MET A 53 -15.75 -5.77 10.51
N SER A 54 -14.57 -6.12 9.99
CA SER A 54 -14.29 -7.47 9.52
C SER A 54 -14.09 -8.44 10.69
N HIS A 55 -14.77 -9.58 10.65
CA HIS A 55 -14.56 -10.68 11.60
C HIS A 55 -13.23 -11.42 11.36
N ARG A 56 -12.58 -11.17 10.22
CA ARG A 56 -11.30 -11.76 9.85
C ARG A 56 -10.24 -10.66 9.72
N LYS A 57 -9.09 -10.88 10.34
CA LYS A 57 -7.93 -10.01 10.13
C LYS A 57 -7.43 -10.19 8.69
N ILE A 58 -7.28 -9.10 7.97
CA ILE A 58 -6.72 -9.05 6.60
C ILE A 58 -5.63 -8.00 6.61
N ARG A 59 -4.47 -8.34 6.09
CA ARG A 59 -3.36 -7.39 5.90
C ARG A 59 -2.58 -7.80 4.66
N SER A 60 -2.90 -7.16 3.54
CA SER A 60 -2.33 -7.47 2.24
C SER A 60 -2.03 -6.20 1.45
N LEU A 61 -1.13 -6.32 0.49
CA LEU A 61 -0.83 -5.28 -0.47
C LEU A 61 -0.72 -5.91 -1.85
N SER A 62 -1.29 -5.23 -2.84
CA SER A 62 -1.16 -5.58 -4.25
C SER A 62 -0.62 -4.38 -5.02
N ALA A 63 0.50 -4.56 -5.73
CA ALA A 63 1.16 -3.51 -6.49
C ALA A 63 1.25 -3.87 -7.97
N HIS A 64 0.52 -3.12 -8.79
CA HIS A 64 0.54 -3.25 -10.25
C HIS A 64 1.72 -2.46 -10.81
N CYS A 65 2.77 -3.17 -11.22
CA CYS A 65 3.95 -2.60 -11.87
C CYS A 65 3.81 -2.70 -13.40
N ARG A 66 4.73 -2.07 -14.13
CA ARG A 66 4.69 -2.06 -15.60
C ARG A 66 4.70 -3.48 -16.23
N SER A 67 5.44 -4.43 -15.65
CA SER A 67 5.66 -5.77 -16.21
C SER A 67 5.29 -6.90 -15.25
N SER A 68 4.77 -6.58 -14.06
CA SER A 68 4.45 -7.57 -13.03
C SER A 68 3.35 -7.06 -12.12
N LEU A 69 2.68 -8.01 -11.47
CA LEU A 69 1.84 -7.78 -10.29
C LEU A 69 2.56 -8.39 -9.10
N VAL A 70 2.73 -7.61 -8.06
CA VAL A 70 3.29 -8.07 -6.77
C VAL A 70 2.16 -8.13 -5.76
N GLU A 71 1.97 -9.29 -5.14
CA GLU A 71 0.98 -9.51 -4.09
C GLU A 71 1.68 -10.00 -2.83
N THR A 72 1.35 -9.44 -1.70
CA THR A 72 1.86 -9.88 -0.41
C THR A 72 0.75 -10.01 0.62
N ASP A 73 0.80 -11.06 1.39
CA ASP A 73 0.00 -11.26 2.61
C ASP A 73 0.93 -11.18 3.83
N PHE A 74 0.80 -10.11 4.59
CA PHE A 74 1.62 -9.86 5.78
C PHE A 74 1.29 -10.76 6.97
N LEU A 75 0.12 -11.45 6.96
CA LEU A 75 -0.25 -12.38 8.01
C LEU A 75 0.36 -13.77 7.79
N ASN A 76 0.40 -14.18 6.52
CA ASN A 76 0.93 -15.48 6.11
C ASN A 76 2.40 -15.40 5.67
N HIS A 77 2.99 -14.20 5.67
CA HIS A 77 4.36 -13.95 5.21
C HIS A 77 4.64 -14.47 3.79
N THR A 78 3.65 -14.33 2.90
CA THR A 78 3.79 -14.73 1.50
C THR A 78 3.99 -13.52 0.59
N LEU A 79 4.82 -13.67 -0.42
CA LEU A 79 5.02 -12.68 -1.48
C LEU A 79 5.07 -13.42 -2.82
N HIS A 80 4.16 -13.02 -3.71
CA HIS A 80 4.06 -13.56 -5.05
C HIS A 80 4.33 -12.47 -6.08
N ILE A 81 5.13 -12.80 -7.08
CA ILE A 81 5.38 -11.92 -8.22
C ILE A 81 4.82 -12.59 -9.47
N HIS A 82 3.73 -12.06 -9.99
CA HIS A 82 3.12 -12.50 -11.23
C HIS A 82 3.80 -11.78 -12.39
N ARG A 83 4.55 -12.50 -13.19
CA ARG A 83 5.23 -11.96 -14.37
C ARG A 83 4.49 -12.36 -15.63
N ARG A 84 4.31 -11.41 -16.55
CA ARG A 84 3.85 -11.73 -17.89
C ARG A 84 5.00 -12.40 -18.65
N ALA A 85 4.78 -13.61 -19.14
CA ALA A 85 5.56 -14.14 -20.24
C ALA A 85 5.01 -13.59 -21.56
N HIS A 86 5.72 -13.79 -22.65
CA HIS A 86 5.38 -13.23 -23.96
C HIS A 86 3.98 -13.62 -24.40
N GLU A 87 3.22 -12.65 -24.91
CA GLU A 87 1.99 -12.90 -25.63
C GLU A 87 2.34 -13.44 -27.01
N TRP A 88 1.96 -14.67 -27.32
CA TRP A 88 2.11 -15.25 -28.63
C TRP A 88 0.73 -15.31 -29.29
N TYR A 89 0.64 -14.72 -30.47
CA TYR A 89 -0.47 -14.96 -31.37
C TYR A 89 -0.04 -16.06 -32.35
N SER A 90 -0.56 -17.25 -32.21
CA SER A 90 -0.38 -18.34 -33.16
C SER A 90 -1.65 -18.44 -34.00
N ALA A 91 -1.53 -18.28 -35.31
CA ALA A 91 -2.57 -18.62 -36.26
C ALA A 91 -2.36 -20.04 -36.71
N ASP A 92 -3.06 -20.99 -36.11
CA ASP A 92 -3.11 -22.36 -36.60
C ASP A 92 -4.52 -22.63 -37.13
N HIS A 93 -4.62 -23.05 -38.39
CA HIS A 93 -5.87 -23.40 -39.09
C HIS A 93 -6.98 -22.31 -39.11
N GLY A 94 -6.59 -21.01 -39.04
CA GLY A 94 -7.54 -19.88 -39.10
C GLY A 94 -8.20 -19.50 -37.79
N GLU A 95 -7.85 -20.11 -36.67
CA GLU A 95 -8.21 -19.69 -35.34
C GLU A 95 -7.04 -18.92 -34.66
N LEU A 96 -7.36 -17.74 -34.10
CA LEU A 96 -6.44 -16.97 -33.28
C LEU A 96 -6.43 -17.58 -31.87
N LEU A 97 -5.38 -18.36 -31.58
CA LEU A 97 -5.14 -18.85 -30.22
C LEU A 97 -4.37 -17.76 -29.42
N TYR A 98 -5.06 -17.18 -28.43
CA TYR A 98 -4.42 -16.32 -27.43
C TYR A 98 -3.87 -17.20 -26.31
N ARG A 99 -2.55 -17.21 -26.16
CA ARG A 99 -1.87 -17.88 -25.06
C ARG A 99 -1.18 -16.85 -24.16
N ASN A 100 -1.59 -16.81 -22.91
CA ASN A 100 -0.97 -16.00 -21.88
C ASN A 100 -0.14 -16.92 -20.96
N ASP A 101 1.15 -17.07 -21.25
CA ASP A 101 2.06 -17.85 -20.43
C ASP A 101 2.63 -16.94 -19.32
N GLY A 102 1.85 -16.71 -18.26
CA GLY A 102 2.34 -16.07 -17.04
C GLY A 102 2.97 -17.09 -16.10
N PHE A 103 3.97 -16.71 -15.35
CA PHE A 103 4.47 -17.50 -14.23
C PHE A 103 4.41 -16.73 -12.92
N ILE A 104 4.20 -17.46 -11.83
CA ILE A 104 4.16 -16.93 -10.47
C ILE A 104 5.45 -17.35 -9.79
N GLU A 105 6.20 -16.36 -9.35
CA GLU A 105 7.39 -16.54 -8.54
C GLU A 105 6.97 -16.35 -7.07
N GLU A 106 7.11 -17.38 -6.27
CA GLU A 106 6.94 -17.29 -4.82
C GLU A 106 8.28 -16.90 -4.19
N VAL A 107 8.30 -15.76 -3.52
CA VAL A 107 9.51 -15.28 -2.85
C VAL A 107 9.48 -15.75 -1.40
N SER A 108 10.45 -16.56 -1.03
CA SER A 108 10.63 -16.97 0.36
C SER A 108 11.04 -15.78 1.22
N THR A 109 10.21 -15.43 2.18
CA THR A 109 10.52 -14.38 3.15
C THR A 109 11.05 -15.01 4.44
N THR A 110 12.09 -14.41 5.02
CA THR A 110 12.55 -14.81 6.36
C THR A 110 11.51 -14.39 7.38
N SER A 111 11.00 -15.34 8.14
CA SER A 111 10.05 -15.08 9.23
C SER A 111 10.81 -14.53 10.45
N ILE A 112 11.16 -13.25 10.40
CA ILE A 112 11.62 -12.53 11.60
C ILE A 112 10.39 -11.89 12.23
N GLU A 113 10.25 -12.01 13.54
CA GLU A 113 9.16 -11.37 14.27
C GLU A 113 9.29 -9.83 14.10
N PRO A 114 8.24 -9.14 13.58
CA PRO A 114 8.36 -7.72 13.19
C PRO A 114 8.76 -6.78 14.33
N LEU A 115 8.23 -6.97 15.53
CA LEU A 115 8.57 -6.15 16.69
C LEU A 115 10.04 -6.34 17.10
N TYR A 116 10.55 -7.58 17.01
CA TYR A 116 11.96 -7.83 17.28
C TYR A 116 12.85 -7.11 16.27
N ALA A 117 12.54 -7.18 14.98
CA ALA A 117 13.27 -6.49 13.93
C ALA A 117 13.27 -4.96 14.14
N GLU A 118 12.14 -4.38 14.52
CA GLU A 118 11.98 -2.96 14.81
C GLU A 118 12.87 -2.54 16.00
N LEU A 119 12.81 -3.27 17.11
CA LEU A 119 13.60 -2.98 18.30
C LEU A 119 15.12 -3.15 18.06
N GLU A 120 15.50 -4.20 17.33
CA GLU A 120 16.91 -4.42 16.96
C GLU A 120 17.43 -3.26 16.10
N HIS A 121 16.69 -2.87 15.05
CA HIS A 121 17.04 -1.74 14.20
C HIS A 121 17.14 -0.43 15.00
N PHE A 122 16.16 -0.17 15.89
CA PHE A 122 16.20 0.99 16.78
C PHE A 122 17.47 1.03 17.63
N LEU A 123 17.85 -0.09 18.23
CA LEU A 123 19.08 -0.18 19.03
C LEU A 123 20.35 0.03 18.19
N GLN A 124 20.39 -0.43 16.96
CA GLN A 124 21.52 -0.19 16.06
C GLN A 124 21.61 1.29 15.68
N CYS A 125 20.48 1.96 15.44
CA CYS A 125 20.43 3.41 15.21
C CYS A 125 20.93 4.21 16.43
N VAL A 126 20.47 3.87 17.63
CA VAL A 126 20.93 4.52 18.88
C VAL A 126 22.44 4.36 19.09
N ARG A 127 23.00 3.22 18.69
CA ARG A 127 24.45 2.95 18.75
C ARG A 127 25.25 3.63 17.64
N GLY A 128 24.59 4.35 16.72
CA GLY A 128 25.23 5.01 15.58
C GLY A 128 25.75 4.05 14.50
N ARG A 129 25.25 2.81 14.46
CA ARG A 129 25.65 1.78 13.50
C ARG A 129 24.79 1.77 12.25
N GLU A 130 23.55 2.25 12.37
CA GLU A 130 22.57 2.35 11.28
C GLU A 130 21.89 3.70 11.31
N THR A 131 21.27 4.09 10.20
CA THR A 131 20.37 5.24 10.10
C THR A 131 18.92 4.74 10.17
N PRO A 132 18.00 5.48 10.80
CA PRO A 132 16.59 5.09 10.81
C PRO A 132 16.04 4.83 9.40
N ALA A 133 15.42 3.68 9.19
CA ALA A 133 14.73 3.37 7.94
C ALA A 133 13.51 4.27 7.74
N VAL A 134 12.84 4.64 8.84
CA VAL A 134 11.79 5.64 8.90
C VAL A 134 12.20 6.68 9.92
N ASP A 135 12.46 7.90 9.47
CA ASP A 135 12.79 9.01 10.35
C ASP A 135 11.54 9.76 10.86
N GLY A 136 11.76 10.70 11.77
CA GLY A 136 10.66 11.49 12.35
C GLY A 136 9.90 12.35 11.32
N LEU A 137 10.55 12.77 10.23
CA LEU A 137 9.91 13.53 9.16
C LEU A 137 9.00 12.63 8.32
N GLN A 138 9.48 11.43 7.97
CA GLN A 138 8.67 10.42 7.26
C GLN A 138 7.45 10.00 8.09
N ALA A 139 7.66 9.70 9.38
CA ALA A 139 6.57 9.37 10.29
C ALA A 139 5.54 10.51 10.42
N SER A 140 6.01 11.76 10.48
CA SER A 140 5.15 12.95 10.52
C SER A 140 4.31 13.11 9.24
N ARG A 141 4.86 12.80 8.06
CA ARG A 141 4.13 12.82 6.79
C ARG A 141 3.01 11.78 6.78
N ALA A 142 3.30 10.56 7.22
CA ALA A 142 2.30 9.49 7.31
C ALA A 142 1.15 9.87 8.26
N LEU A 143 1.47 10.46 9.42
CA LEU A 143 0.49 10.93 10.39
C LEU A 143 -0.37 12.07 9.82
N LYS A 144 0.25 13.07 9.20
CA LYS A 144 -0.46 14.17 8.54
C LYS A 144 -1.42 13.68 7.45
N LEU A 145 -1.00 12.69 6.67
CA LEU A 145 -1.86 12.11 5.63
C LEU A 145 -3.03 11.33 6.25
N ALA A 146 -2.80 10.62 7.35
CA ALA A 146 -3.87 9.95 8.09
C ALA A 146 -4.93 10.93 8.60
N ASP A 147 -4.50 12.07 9.16
CA ASP A 147 -5.37 13.15 9.61
C ASP A 147 -6.20 13.76 8.46
N LEU A 148 -5.56 14.01 7.31
CA LEU A 148 -6.25 14.49 6.11
C LEU A 148 -7.27 13.49 5.56
N ILE A 149 -7.00 12.20 5.63
CA ILE A 149 -7.96 11.15 5.26
C ILE A 149 -9.16 11.17 6.20
N GLU A 150 -8.94 11.30 7.52
CA GLU A 150 -10.00 11.38 8.51
C GLU A 150 -10.87 12.63 8.29
N GLN A 151 -10.27 13.79 8.05
CA GLN A 151 -10.98 15.03 7.73
C GLN A 151 -11.81 14.90 6.44
N ALA A 152 -11.28 14.25 5.39
CA ALA A 152 -12.01 14.05 4.15
C ALA A 152 -13.23 13.12 4.33
N VAL A 153 -13.17 12.16 5.24
CA VAL A 153 -14.31 11.30 5.61
C VAL A 153 -15.35 12.06 6.41
N GLU A 154 -14.92 12.94 7.31
CA GLU A 154 -15.83 13.73 8.18
C GLU A 154 -16.51 14.88 7.42
N HIS A 155 -15.87 15.40 6.36
CA HIS A 155 -16.35 16.53 5.56
C HIS A 155 -16.40 16.20 4.07
N PRO A 156 -17.26 15.26 3.61
CA PRO A 156 -17.29 14.77 2.22
C PRO A 156 -17.61 15.86 1.19
N ASP A 157 -18.31 16.92 1.61
CA ASP A 157 -18.71 18.03 0.73
C ASP A 157 -17.61 19.09 0.51
N SER A 158 -16.48 18.99 1.20
CA SER A 158 -15.40 19.98 1.11
C SER A 158 -14.57 19.88 -0.19
N GLY A 159 -14.91 18.95 -1.08
CA GLY A 159 -14.17 18.68 -2.34
C GLY A 159 -12.82 17.99 -2.06
N ALA A 160 -12.34 17.19 -3.03
CA ALA A 160 -11.01 16.60 -2.91
C ALA A 160 -9.95 17.73 -2.87
N PRO A 161 -9.26 17.97 -1.76
CA PRO A 161 -8.28 19.04 -1.71
C PRO A 161 -7.13 18.71 -2.68
N LEU A 162 -6.77 19.69 -3.53
CA LEU A 162 -5.46 19.70 -4.16
C LEU A 162 -4.47 19.93 -3.02
N LEU A 163 -3.77 18.90 -2.62
CA LEU A 163 -2.81 19.00 -1.54
C LEU A 163 -1.58 19.78 -2.00
N ALA A 164 -1.11 20.73 -1.19
CA ALA A 164 0.28 21.13 -1.30
C ALA A 164 1.16 19.88 -1.11
N PRO A 165 2.26 19.70 -1.86
CA PRO A 165 3.08 18.49 -1.79
C PRO A 165 3.45 18.14 -0.35
N ILE A 166 3.08 16.95 0.08
CA ILE A 166 3.36 16.41 1.43
C ILE A 166 4.56 15.49 1.35
#